data_1e100f1819c936aa582a7a16c6d8f050
#
_entry.id   1e100f1819c936aa582a7a16c6d8f050
#
_cell.length_a   1.000
_cell.length_b   1.000
_cell.length_c   1.000
_cell.angle_alpha   90.00
_cell.angle_beta   90.00
_cell.angle_gamma   90.00
#
_symmetry.space_group_name_H-M   'P 1'
#
loop_
_entity.id
_entity.type
_entity.pdbx_description
1 polymer ?
#
loop_
_entity_poly.entity_id
_entity_poly.type
_entity_poly.pdbx_seq_one_letter_code
_entity_poly.pdbx_strand_id
1 'polypeptide(L)'
;MAMTMRAEAPSQASRLYERVARVIPAMEWPAFAGDVEAILELKRRREAVILAHNYQTPEIYNCVADFVGDSLALARQAAKVDARVIVMAGVKFMAETAKLLNPDKTVLIPDLEAGCSLADSIAAEDVRALRRRYPGVPVVAYVNTTAAVKAEADICCTSGNARKVIESLGAPRVVMLPDKYLAANVAAETKVEIIPWDGRCVVHEQFTAADVRQVREDHPGVVVLVHPECPPEVVAEADFSGSTAAMSTYVDERRPAQVVLLTECSMSDNVSVSHPEVEFVRPCNLCPHMKRITLAKIRRSLEENLYAVTVDPAVAGPARRAVERMIAL
;
A
#
# COMPACT_ATOMS: atom_id res chain seq x y z
N MET A 1 26.06 38.27 -36.80
CA MET A 1 25.26 37.05 -37.04
C MET A 1 24.87 36.52 -35.68
N ALA A 2 23.66 36.83 -35.17
CA ALA A 2 23.22 36.39 -33.88
C ALA A 2 22.65 34.95 -34.05
N MET A 3 23.31 33.97 -33.44
CA MET A 3 22.83 32.61 -33.34
C MET A 3 21.64 32.61 -32.35
N THR A 4 20.45 32.56 -32.88
CA THR A 4 19.23 32.30 -32.07
C THR A 4 19.33 30.87 -31.56
N MET A 5 19.71 30.69 -30.31
CA MET A 5 19.55 29.41 -29.60
C MET A 5 18.02 29.13 -29.57
N ARG A 6 17.58 28.14 -30.34
CA ARG A 6 16.25 27.55 -30.16
C ARG A 6 16.25 26.93 -28.76
N ALA A 7 15.38 27.42 -27.88
CA ALA A 7 15.10 26.73 -26.63
C ALA A 7 14.65 25.30 -26.97
N GLU A 8 15.43 24.32 -26.56
CA GLU A 8 15.02 22.91 -26.65
C GLU A 8 13.72 22.73 -25.85
N ALA A 9 12.78 21.97 -26.41
CA ALA A 9 11.57 21.64 -25.67
C ALA A 9 11.94 20.92 -24.34
N PRO A 10 11.30 21.25 -23.23
CA PRO A 10 11.64 20.64 -21.95
C PRO A 10 11.54 19.11 -22.02
N SER A 11 12.49 18.41 -21.43
CA SER A 11 12.50 16.94 -21.39
C SER A 11 11.24 16.39 -20.71
N GLN A 12 10.96 15.11 -20.92
CA GLN A 12 9.82 14.47 -20.24
C GLN A 12 9.97 14.55 -18.71
N ALA A 13 11.19 14.34 -18.19
CA ALA A 13 11.47 14.48 -16.77
C ALA A 13 11.25 15.90 -16.27
N SER A 14 11.61 16.93 -17.03
CA SER A 14 11.37 18.33 -16.65
C SER A 14 9.86 18.63 -16.49
N ARG A 15 9.02 18.08 -17.38
CA ARG A 15 7.55 18.22 -17.29
C ARG A 15 6.97 17.44 -16.10
N LEU A 16 7.57 16.31 -15.75
CA LEU A 16 7.15 15.51 -14.59
C LEU A 16 7.56 16.18 -13.28
N TYR A 17 8.68 16.92 -13.26
CA TYR A 17 9.07 17.71 -12.11
C TYR A 17 7.98 18.71 -11.68
N GLU A 18 7.31 19.35 -12.63
CA GLU A 18 6.23 20.31 -12.32
C GLU A 18 5.15 19.70 -11.42
N ARG A 19 4.90 18.39 -11.54
CA ARG A 19 3.92 17.68 -10.68
C ARG A 19 4.37 17.57 -9.24
N VAL A 20 5.67 17.41 -8.99
CA VAL A 20 6.23 17.11 -7.67
C VAL A 20 7.02 18.28 -7.07
N ALA A 21 7.09 19.42 -7.76
CA ALA A 21 7.87 20.58 -7.35
C ALA A 21 7.53 21.15 -5.96
N ARG A 22 6.34 20.83 -5.43
CA ARG A 22 5.92 21.22 -4.07
C ARG A 22 6.48 20.31 -2.97
N VAL A 23 6.83 19.08 -3.31
CA VAL A 23 7.27 18.05 -2.35
C VAL A 23 8.71 17.61 -2.59
N ILE A 24 9.28 17.90 -3.77
CA ILE A 24 10.68 17.64 -4.09
C ILE A 24 11.36 18.98 -4.42
N PRO A 25 12.34 19.43 -3.62
CA PRO A 25 13.11 20.64 -3.90
C PRO A 25 13.81 20.59 -5.26
N ALA A 26 13.88 21.72 -5.97
CA ALA A 26 14.49 21.79 -7.31
C ALA A 26 15.95 21.31 -7.33
N MET A 27 16.67 21.52 -6.25
CA MET A 27 18.07 21.08 -6.12
C MET A 27 18.22 19.55 -6.01
N GLU A 28 17.17 18.81 -5.61
CA GLU A 28 17.19 17.36 -5.48
C GLU A 28 16.78 16.66 -6.79
N TRP A 29 15.95 17.33 -7.62
CA TRP A 29 15.43 16.73 -8.84
C TRP A 29 16.46 16.15 -9.81
N PRO A 30 17.65 16.76 -10.01
CA PRO A 30 18.69 16.18 -10.87
C PRO A 30 19.12 14.76 -10.48
N ALA A 31 18.99 14.38 -9.19
CA ALA A 31 19.30 13.03 -8.73
C ALA A 31 18.27 11.98 -9.22
N PHE A 32 17.05 12.40 -9.56
CA PHE A 32 15.96 11.52 -9.98
C PHE A 32 15.75 11.52 -11.50
N ALA A 33 15.98 12.64 -12.16
CA ALA A 33 15.60 12.88 -13.55
C ALA A 33 16.11 11.79 -14.52
N GLY A 34 17.37 11.38 -14.39
CA GLY A 34 17.96 10.36 -15.25
C GLY A 34 17.32 8.98 -15.11
N ASP A 35 17.02 8.56 -13.88
CA ASP A 35 16.32 7.29 -13.62
C ASP A 35 14.87 7.36 -14.08
N VAL A 36 14.19 8.49 -13.89
CA VAL A 36 12.80 8.69 -14.36
C VAL A 36 12.73 8.51 -15.89
N GLU A 37 13.60 9.18 -16.65
CA GLU A 37 13.65 9.06 -18.12
C GLU A 37 13.95 7.63 -18.58
N ALA A 38 14.94 6.98 -17.96
CA ALA A 38 15.31 5.61 -18.26
C ALA A 38 14.18 4.62 -17.97
N ILE A 39 13.49 4.77 -16.84
CA ILE A 39 12.34 3.92 -16.47
C ILE A 39 11.20 4.09 -17.47
N LEU A 40 10.86 5.30 -17.87
CA LEU A 40 9.79 5.56 -18.83
C LEU A 40 10.10 4.95 -20.22
N GLU A 41 11.37 4.97 -20.65
CA GLU A 41 11.79 4.31 -21.86
C GLU A 41 11.73 2.78 -21.73
N LEU A 42 12.24 2.22 -20.64
CA LEU A 42 12.21 0.78 -20.37
C LEU A 42 10.78 0.25 -20.29
N LYS A 43 9.84 0.98 -19.69
CA LYS A 43 8.41 0.63 -19.65
C LYS A 43 7.86 0.42 -21.07
N ARG A 44 8.11 1.38 -21.98
CA ARG A 44 7.67 1.26 -23.39
C ARG A 44 8.27 0.05 -24.08
N ARG A 45 9.60 -0.12 -23.97
CA ARG A 45 10.33 -1.22 -24.63
C ARG A 45 9.96 -2.60 -24.12
N ARG A 46 9.58 -2.70 -22.83
CA ARG A 46 9.28 -3.96 -22.16
C ARG A 46 7.79 -4.29 -22.11
N GLU A 47 6.93 -3.41 -22.65
CA GLU A 47 5.48 -3.49 -22.45
C GLU A 47 5.15 -3.68 -20.95
N ALA A 48 5.79 -2.85 -20.12
CA ALA A 48 5.72 -2.95 -18.65
C ALA A 48 4.85 -1.85 -18.05
N VAL A 49 4.17 -2.20 -16.95
CA VAL A 49 3.47 -1.25 -16.09
C VAL A 49 4.04 -1.30 -14.67
N ILE A 50 4.00 -0.16 -14.00
CA ILE A 50 4.39 -0.02 -12.60
C ILE A 50 3.15 0.22 -11.76
N LEU A 51 2.89 -0.66 -10.81
CA LEU A 51 1.87 -0.54 -9.78
C LEU A 51 2.53 -0.04 -8.51
N ALA A 52 2.19 1.16 -8.02
CA ALA A 52 2.84 1.76 -6.85
C ALA A 52 1.85 1.94 -5.69
N HIS A 53 2.26 1.49 -4.51
CA HIS A 53 1.48 1.71 -3.29
C HIS A 53 1.53 3.17 -2.84
N ASN A 54 0.49 3.64 -2.16
CA ASN A 54 0.37 5.00 -1.62
C ASN A 54 1.54 5.43 -0.72
N TYR A 55 2.31 4.49 -0.18
CA TYR A 55 3.50 4.74 0.65
C TYR A 55 4.81 4.83 -0.14
N GLN A 56 4.77 4.80 -1.47
CA GLN A 56 5.96 5.06 -2.27
C GLN A 56 6.33 6.55 -2.25
N THR A 57 7.61 6.84 -2.48
CA THR A 57 8.10 8.21 -2.53
C THR A 57 7.49 8.99 -3.70
N PRO A 58 7.38 10.33 -3.60
CA PRO A 58 6.70 11.14 -4.61
C PRO A 58 7.22 10.97 -6.04
N GLU A 59 8.52 10.79 -6.23
CA GLU A 59 9.12 10.58 -7.56
C GLU A 59 8.72 9.24 -8.17
N ILE A 60 8.49 8.20 -7.36
CA ILE A 60 7.96 6.91 -7.85
C ILE A 60 6.47 7.03 -8.13
N TYR A 61 5.72 7.53 -7.15
CA TYR A 61 4.27 7.61 -7.19
C TYR A 61 3.76 8.50 -8.33
N ASN A 62 4.32 9.71 -8.47
CA ASN A 62 3.81 10.72 -9.40
C ASN A 62 4.50 10.72 -10.77
N CYS A 63 5.73 10.15 -10.91
CA CYS A 63 6.50 10.29 -12.12
C CYS A 63 6.64 9.02 -12.94
N VAL A 64 6.70 7.83 -12.32
CA VAL A 64 6.95 6.59 -13.04
C VAL A 64 5.84 5.54 -12.91
N ALA A 65 4.98 5.61 -11.88
CA ALA A 65 3.85 4.70 -11.72
C ALA A 65 2.79 4.91 -12.81
N ASP A 66 2.16 3.81 -13.25
CA ASP A 66 0.99 3.83 -14.13
C ASP A 66 -0.30 3.78 -13.33
N PHE A 67 -0.27 3.05 -12.23
CA PHE A 67 -1.39 2.91 -11.31
C PHE A 67 -0.89 3.07 -9.89
N VAL A 68 -1.64 3.82 -9.11
CA VAL A 68 -1.35 4.10 -7.70
C VAL A 68 -2.57 3.77 -6.85
N GLY A 69 -2.35 3.39 -5.59
CA GLY A 69 -3.45 3.09 -4.71
C GLY A 69 -3.05 2.27 -3.48
N ASP A 70 -4.07 1.84 -2.75
CA ASP A 70 -3.92 0.86 -1.67
C ASP A 70 -3.83 -0.58 -2.21
N SER A 71 -3.61 -1.54 -1.31
CA SER A 71 -3.47 -2.95 -1.69
C SER A 71 -4.67 -3.52 -2.43
N LEU A 72 -5.91 -3.07 -2.12
CA LEU A 72 -7.12 -3.53 -2.79
C LEU A 72 -7.23 -2.98 -4.21
N ALA A 73 -7.00 -1.67 -4.38
CA ALA A 73 -7.02 -1.02 -5.67
C ALA A 73 -5.95 -1.61 -6.60
N LEU A 74 -4.73 -1.82 -6.09
CA LEU A 74 -3.65 -2.41 -6.87
C LEU A 74 -3.90 -3.89 -7.21
N ALA A 75 -4.50 -4.68 -6.32
CA ALA A 75 -4.90 -6.06 -6.62
C ALA A 75 -5.97 -6.11 -7.73
N ARG A 76 -6.99 -5.25 -7.65
CA ARG A 76 -8.02 -5.12 -8.70
C ARG A 76 -7.43 -4.65 -10.03
N GLN A 77 -6.49 -3.73 -9.99
CA GLN A 77 -5.80 -3.25 -11.18
C GLN A 77 -4.90 -4.33 -11.78
N ALA A 78 -4.13 -5.04 -10.95
CA ALA A 78 -3.29 -6.15 -11.40
C ALA A 78 -4.09 -7.21 -12.16
N ALA A 79 -5.31 -7.52 -11.72
CA ALA A 79 -6.20 -8.49 -12.38
C ALA A 79 -6.64 -8.05 -13.80
N LYS A 80 -6.58 -6.74 -14.12
CA LYS A 80 -7.09 -6.16 -15.39
C LYS A 80 -6.00 -5.71 -16.34
N VAL A 81 -4.77 -5.58 -15.88
CA VAL A 81 -3.64 -5.06 -16.66
C VAL A 81 -3.34 -5.97 -17.85
N ASP A 82 -3.28 -5.37 -19.04
CA ASP A 82 -2.83 -6.03 -20.27
C ASP A 82 -1.37 -5.64 -20.60
N ALA A 83 -0.44 -5.99 -19.71
CA ALA A 83 0.98 -5.76 -19.86
C ALA A 83 1.73 -7.08 -19.72
N ARG A 84 2.87 -7.21 -20.39
CA ARG A 84 3.73 -8.41 -20.29
C ARG A 84 4.49 -8.46 -18.98
N VAL A 85 4.88 -7.29 -18.48
CA VAL A 85 5.65 -7.13 -17.26
C VAL A 85 4.92 -6.22 -16.29
N ILE A 86 4.78 -6.65 -15.07
CA ILE A 86 4.25 -5.86 -13.96
C ILE A 86 5.39 -5.62 -12.97
N VAL A 87 5.73 -4.36 -12.71
CA VAL A 87 6.64 -4.01 -11.62
C VAL A 87 5.80 -3.59 -10.42
N MET A 88 5.98 -4.28 -9.29
CA MET A 88 5.31 -3.92 -8.05
C MET A 88 6.24 -2.98 -7.23
N ALA A 89 6.00 -1.70 -7.31
CA ALA A 89 6.57 -0.71 -6.39
C ALA A 89 5.78 -0.73 -5.08
N GLY A 90 6.09 -1.72 -4.27
CA GLY A 90 5.44 -2.06 -3.01
C GLY A 90 6.27 -3.11 -2.28
N VAL A 91 5.60 -4.00 -1.54
CA VAL A 91 6.26 -5.04 -0.75
C VAL A 91 5.94 -6.45 -1.28
N LYS A 92 6.69 -7.45 -0.80
CA LYS A 92 6.69 -8.81 -1.34
C LYS A 92 5.30 -9.45 -1.43
N PHE A 93 4.48 -9.36 -0.39
CA PHE A 93 3.12 -9.95 -0.41
C PHE A 93 2.21 -9.33 -1.48
N MET A 94 2.44 -8.05 -1.84
CA MET A 94 1.71 -7.38 -2.94
C MET A 94 2.15 -7.92 -4.29
N ALA A 95 3.46 -8.13 -4.46
CA ALA A 95 4.00 -8.73 -5.68
C ALA A 95 3.56 -10.21 -5.83
N GLU A 96 3.50 -10.98 -4.73
CA GLU A 96 2.91 -12.32 -4.71
C GLU A 96 1.43 -12.28 -5.10
N THR A 97 0.66 -11.33 -4.57
CA THR A 97 -0.76 -11.14 -4.92
C THR A 97 -0.93 -10.82 -6.40
N ALA A 98 -0.11 -9.93 -6.96
CA ALA A 98 -0.10 -9.63 -8.39
C ALA A 98 0.26 -10.87 -9.23
N LYS A 99 1.21 -11.69 -8.78
CA LYS A 99 1.61 -12.95 -9.45
C LYS A 99 0.51 -14.00 -9.37
N LEU A 100 -0.18 -14.14 -8.25
CA LEU A 100 -1.34 -15.03 -8.11
C LEU A 100 -2.44 -14.71 -9.13
N LEU A 101 -2.69 -13.42 -9.36
CA LEU A 101 -3.70 -12.95 -10.31
C LEU A 101 -3.23 -12.98 -11.77
N ASN A 102 -1.92 -13.06 -12.02
CA ASN A 102 -1.28 -13.05 -13.34
C ASN A 102 -0.22 -14.15 -13.44
N PRO A 103 -0.61 -15.44 -13.43
CA PRO A 103 0.35 -16.55 -13.39
C PRO A 103 1.28 -16.60 -14.60
N ASP A 104 0.82 -16.13 -15.75
CA ASP A 104 1.55 -16.20 -17.02
C ASP A 104 2.42 -14.96 -17.29
N LYS A 105 2.22 -13.87 -16.52
CA LYS A 105 2.98 -12.63 -16.69
C LYS A 105 4.24 -12.63 -15.84
N THR A 106 5.22 -11.84 -16.24
CA THR A 106 6.38 -11.53 -15.42
C THR A 106 5.98 -10.47 -14.40
N VAL A 107 6.06 -10.80 -13.11
CA VAL A 107 5.89 -9.85 -12.01
C VAL A 107 7.24 -9.65 -11.34
N LEU A 108 7.70 -8.41 -11.28
CA LEU A 108 8.98 -8.02 -10.69
C LEU A 108 8.74 -7.28 -9.37
N ILE A 109 9.60 -7.56 -8.38
CA ILE A 109 9.75 -6.75 -7.18
C ILE A 109 11.17 -6.15 -7.17
N PRO A 110 11.34 -4.82 -7.12
CA PRO A 110 12.66 -4.21 -7.26
C PRO A 110 13.66 -4.52 -6.14
N ASP A 111 13.17 -5.02 -4.98
CA ASP A 111 14.00 -5.45 -3.86
C ASP A 111 13.36 -6.65 -3.16
N LEU A 112 14.10 -7.77 -3.04
CA LEU A 112 13.61 -8.98 -2.37
C LEU A 112 13.41 -8.83 -0.85
N GLU A 113 14.09 -7.87 -0.24
CA GLU A 113 13.98 -7.57 1.20
C GLU A 113 12.89 -6.54 1.51
N ALA A 114 12.12 -6.08 0.50
CA ALA A 114 10.92 -5.28 0.70
C ALA A 114 9.82 -6.17 1.30
N GLY A 115 9.95 -6.51 2.58
CA GLY A 115 9.08 -7.36 3.38
C GLY A 115 7.91 -6.62 4.02
N CYS A 116 7.36 -7.19 5.09
CA CYS A 116 6.30 -6.57 5.90
C CYS A 116 6.27 -7.23 7.28
N SER A 117 6.32 -6.45 8.36
CA SER A 117 6.28 -6.98 9.73
C SER A 117 5.04 -7.83 10.01
N LEU A 118 3.91 -7.50 9.40
CA LEU A 118 2.69 -8.32 9.50
C LEU A 118 2.84 -9.65 8.78
N ALA A 119 3.39 -9.64 7.56
CA ALA A 119 3.60 -10.87 6.81
C ALA A 119 4.62 -11.80 7.48
N ASP A 120 5.59 -11.23 8.18
CA ASP A 120 6.64 -11.97 8.89
C ASP A 120 6.17 -12.48 10.27
N SER A 121 5.03 -12.00 10.78
CA SER A 121 4.49 -12.36 12.10
C SER A 121 3.77 -13.72 12.14
N ILE A 122 3.47 -14.31 10.98
CA ILE A 122 2.64 -15.52 10.88
C ILE A 122 3.08 -16.41 9.72
N ALA A 123 3.08 -17.72 9.95
CA ALA A 123 3.34 -18.75 8.95
C ALA A 123 2.08 -19.59 8.64
N ALA A 124 2.10 -20.35 7.56
CA ALA A 124 1.00 -21.25 7.19
C ALA A 124 0.72 -22.32 8.26
N GLU A 125 1.77 -22.78 8.96
CA GLU A 125 1.68 -23.71 10.08
C GLU A 125 0.83 -23.18 11.23
N ASP A 126 0.96 -21.87 11.52
CA ASP A 126 0.18 -21.20 12.56
C ASP A 126 -1.30 -21.17 12.19
N VAL A 127 -1.61 -20.90 10.92
CA VAL A 127 -3.00 -20.93 10.43
C VAL A 127 -3.59 -22.33 10.55
N ARG A 128 -2.83 -23.37 10.20
CA ARG A 128 -3.26 -24.77 10.39
C ARG A 128 -3.46 -25.11 11.87
N ALA A 129 -2.64 -24.57 12.77
CA ALA A 129 -2.83 -24.72 14.22
C ALA A 129 -4.11 -24.02 14.70
N LEU A 130 -4.39 -22.81 14.23
CA LEU A 130 -5.63 -22.08 14.53
C LEU A 130 -6.87 -22.84 14.02
N ARG A 131 -6.82 -23.42 12.82
CA ARG A 131 -7.93 -24.22 12.28
C ARG A 131 -8.21 -25.47 13.14
N ARG A 132 -7.17 -26.09 13.69
CA ARG A 132 -7.34 -27.21 14.65
C ARG A 132 -7.94 -26.74 15.97
N ARG A 133 -7.54 -25.55 16.46
CA ARG A 133 -8.03 -24.96 17.72
C ARG A 133 -9.47 -24.45 17.61
N TYR A 134 -9.85 -23.97 16.44
CA TYR A 134 -11.17 -23.39 16.17
C TYR A 134 -11.83 -24.07 14.95
N PRO A 135 -12.24 -25.34 15.08
CA PRO A 135 -12.78 -26.11 13.96
C PRO A 135 -14.08 -25.46 13.45
N GLY A 136 -14.20 -25.33 12.12
CA GLY A 136 -15.35 -24.74 11.45
C GLY A 136 -15.45 -23.22 11.50
N VAL A 137 -14.53 -22.53 12.18
CA VAL A 137 -14.49 -21.07 12.21
C VAL A 137 -13.78 -20.58 10.96
N PRO A 138 -14.38 -19.67 10.14
CA PRO A 138 -13.73 -19.12 8.97
C PRO A 138 -12.47 -18.31 9.32
N VAL A 139 -11.45 -18.42 8.45
CA VAL A 139 -10.20 -17.67 8.55
C VAL A 139 -10.18 -16.56 7.50
N VAL A 140 -10.12 -15.32 7.96
CA VAL A 140 -9.98 -14.11 7.15
C VAL A 140 -8.54 -13.63 7.21
N ALA A 141 -7.84 -13.63 6.09
CA ALA A 141 -6.45 -13.14 6.03
C ALA A 141 -6.41 -11.73 5.45
N TYR A 142 -5.95 -10.78 6.25
CA TYR A 142 -5.51 -9.50 5.70
C TYR A 142 -4.41 -9.76 4.65
N VAL A 143 -4.46 -9.05 3.51
CA VAL A 143 -3.54 -9.29 2.38
C VAL A 143 -2.07 -9.13 2.73
N ASN A 144 -1.75 -8.48 3.87
CA ASN A 144 -0.41 -8.32 4.41
C ASN A 144 0.13 -9.64 5.01
N THR A 145 0.05 -10.71 4.23
CA THR A 145 0.49 -12.08 4.54
C THR A 145 1.12 -12.71 3.31
N THR A 146 1.89 -13.78 3.48
CA THR A 146 2.49 -14.52 2.37
C THR A 146 1.44 -15.30 1.55
N ALA A 147 1.78 -15.71 0.34
CA ALA A 147 0.93 -16.59 -0.47
C ALA A 147 0.63 -17.91 0.26
N ALA A 148 1.58 -18.45 1.03
CA ALA A 148 1.38 -19.66 1.82
C ALA A 148 0.31 -19.49 2.92
N VAL A 149 0.31 -18.35 3.61
CA VAL A 149 -0.73 -18.00 4.60
C VAL A 149 -2.09 -17.82 3.93
N LYS A 150 -2.13 -17.10 2.79
CA LYS A 150 -3.37 -16.93 2.00
C LYS A 150 -3.97 -18.25 1.53
N ALA A 151 -3.13 -19.24 1.23
CA ALA A 151 -3.59 -20.56 0.81
C ALA A 151 -4.35 -21.32 1.91
N GLU A 152 -4.08 -21.02 3.17
CA GLU A 152 -4.76 -21.60 4.34
C GLU A 152 -5.98 -20.77 4.77
N ALA A 153 -6.24 -19.59 4.16
CA ALA A 153 -7.38 -18.74 4.49
C ALA A 153 -8.60 -19.05 3.62
N ASP A 154 -9.78 -18.75 4.15
CA ASP A 154 -11.04 -18.90 3.40
C ASP A 154 -11.26 -17.71 2.45
N ILE A 155 -10.83 -16.51 2.85
CA ILE A 155 -10.95 -15.28 2.09
C ILE A 155 -9.89 -14.30 2.55
N CYS A 156 -9.42 -13.43 1.64
CA CYS A 156 -8.61 -12.29 2.01
C CYS A 156 -9.47 -11.04 2.30
N CYS A 157 -8.87 -10.06 2.98
CA CYS A 157 -9.42 -8.72 3.12
C CYS A 157 -8.31 -7.66 3.02
N THR A 158 -8.70 -6.40 2.96
CA THR A 158 -7.83 -5.23 3.18
C THR A 158 -8.42 -4.36 4.29
N SER A 159 -7.69 -3.35 4.76
CA SER A 159 -8.25 -2.35 5.70
C SER A 159 -9.49 -1.64 5.14
N GLY A 160 -9.60 -1.52 3.82
CA GLY A 160 -10.75 -0.87 3.16
C GLY A 160 -12.01 -1.72 3.06
N ASN A 161 -11.93 -3.03 3.26
CA ASN A 161 -13.10 -3.91 3.11
C ASN A 161 -13.23 -5.01 4.19
N ALA A 162 -12.40 -4.99 5.23
CA ALA A 162 -12.36 -6.04 6.25
C ALA A 162 -13.73 -6.32 6.88
N ARG A 163 -14.43 -5.27 7.32
CA ARG A 163 -15.77 -5.39 7.87
C ARG A 163 -16.75 -6.06 6.89
N LYS A 164 -16.78 -5.56 5.65
CA LYS A 164 -17.67 -6.10 4.59
C LYS A 164 -17.38 -7.58 4.33
N VAL A 165 -16.10 -7.96 4.27
CA VAL A 165 -15.66 -9.34 4.09
C VAL A 165 -16.12 -10.22 5.24
N ILE A 166 -15.89 -9.81 6.48
CA ILE A 166 -16.25 -10.56 7.69
C ILE A 166 -17.79 -10.77 7.74
N GLU A 167 -18.56 -9.71 7.54
CA GLU A 167 -20.03 -9.77 7.57
C GLU A 167 -20.59 -10.65 6.43
N SER A 168 -19.93 -10.68 5.26
CA SER A 168 -20.35 -11.49 4.11
C SER A 168 -20.28 -13.01 4.35
N LEU A 169 -19.52 -13.46 5.36
CA LEU A 169 -19.37 -14.86 5.68
C LEU A 169 -20.58 -15.44 6.43
N GLY A 170 -21.43 -14.58 7.01
CA GLY A 170 -22.60 -15.02 7.77
C GLY A 170 -22.28 -15.87 9.00
N ALA A 171 -21.02 -15.88 9.44
CA ALA A 171 -20.56 -16.65 10.60
C ALA A 171 -20.65 -15.79 11.87
N PRO A 172 -21.00 -16.39 13.04
CA PRO A 172 -21.06 -15.65 14.30
C PRO A 172 -19.68 -15.21 14.80
N ARG A 173 -18.62 -15.87 14.34
CA ARG A 173 -17.23 -15.53 14.65
C ARG A 173 -16.29 -15.91 13.55
N VAL A 174 -15.14 -15.24 13.48
CA VAL A 174 -14.05 -15.47 12.51
C VAL A 174 -12.69 -15.39 13.19
N VAL A 175 -11.69 -16.07 12.61
CA VAL A 175 -10.28 -15.81 12.92
C VAL A 175 -9.80 -14.75 11.94
N MET A 176 -9.21 -13.66 12.42
CA MET A 176 -8.65 -12.59 11.59
C MET A 176 -7.13 -12.49 11.76
N LEU A 177 -6.43 -12.54 10.65
CA LEU A 177 -4.97 -12.56 10.56
C LEU A 177 -4.48 -11.34 9.78
N PRO A 178 -3.25 -10.86 9.95
CA PRO A 178 -2.38 -11.08 11.10
C PRO A 178 -2.35 -9.89 12.07
N ASP A 179 -3.06 -8.78 11.77
CA ASP A 179 -2.99 -7.51 12.50
C ASP A 179 -4.03 -7.46 13.63
N LYS A 180 -3.53 -7.37 14.87
CA LYS A 180 -4.39 -7.33 16.06
C LYS A 180 -5.17 -6.02 16.19
N TYR A 181 -4.56 -4.90 15.77
CA TYR A 181 -5.20 -3.59 15.90
C TYR A 181 -6.29 -3.40 14.85
N LEU A 182 -6.02 -3.78 13.59
CA LEU A 182 -7.06 -3.83 12.57
C LEU A 182 -8.22 -4.74 13.02
N ALA A 183 -7.90 -5.92 13.58
CA ALA A 183 -8.92 -6.84 14.09
C ALA A 183 -9.75 -6.21 15.22
N ALA A 184 -9.12 -5.52 16.16
CA ALA A 184 -9.79 -4.84 17.27
C ALA A 184 -10.68 -3.68 16.78
N ASN A 185 -10.18 -2.85 15.86
CA ASN A 185 -10.91 -1.73 15.30
C ASN A 185 -12.13 -2.21 14.48
N VAL A 186 -11.97 -3.27 13.67
CA VAL A 186 -13.09 -3.88 12.95
C VAL A 186 -14.09 -4.53 13.90
N ALA A 187 -13.64 -5.16 15.00
CA ALA A 187 -14.52 -5.76 16.00
C ALA A 187 -15.44 -4.72 16.67
N ALA A 188 -14.98 -3.48 16.81
CA ALA A 188 -15.81 -2.38 17.32
C ALA A 188 -16.94 -1.96 16.36
N GLU A 189 -16.85 -2.31 15.08
CA GLU A 189 -17.80 -1.92 14.04
C GLU A 189 -18.76 -3.04 13.62
N THR A 190 -18.59 -4.28 14.11
CA THR A 190 -19.39 -5.43 13.73
C THR A 190 -19.89 -6.21 14.95
N LYS A 191 -20.93 -7.04 14.74
CA LYS A 191 -21.42 -7.98 15.76
C LYS A 191 -20.74 -9.34 15.70
N VAL A 192 -19.90 -9.58 14.71
CA VAL A 192 -19.16 -10.82 14.55
C VAL A 192 -18.01 -10.87 15.57
N GLU A 193 -17.90 -11.94 16.31
CA GLU A 193 -16.78 -12.16 17.22
C GLU A 193 -15.49 -12.34 16.38
N ILE A 194 -14.46 -11.56 16.65
CA ILE A 194 -13.18 -11.65 15.95
C ILE A 194 -12.11 -12.23 16.88
N ILE A 195 -11.54 -13.35 16.48
CA ILE A 195 -10.38 -13.98 17.13
C ILE A 195 -9.13 -13.43 16.44
N PRO A 196 -8.36 -12.53 17.06
CA PRO A 196 -7.20 -11.91 16.42
C PRO A 196 -5.97 -12.80 16.51
N TRP A 197 -5.02 -12.57 15.60
CA TRP A 197 -3.61 -12.91 15.74
C TRP A 197 -2.86 -11.74 16.38
N ASP A 198 -1.71 -11.98 17.06
CA ASP A 198 -0.97 -10.92 17.78
C ASP A 198 0.15 -10.28 16.90
N GLY A 199 -0.06 -10.13 15.60
CA GLY A 199 0.83 -9.36 14.73
C GLY A 199 0.53 -7.86 14.76
N ARG A 200 1.53 -7.04 14.38
CA ARG A 200 1.45 -5.56 14.42
C ARG A 200 2.23 -4.95 13.27
N CYS A 201 1.74 -3.81 12.79
CA CYS A 201 2.49 -3.00 11.85
C CYS A 201 3.49 -2.10 12.59
N VAL A 202 4.79 -2.26 12.27
CA VAL A 202 5.89 -1.48 12.90
C VAL A 202 5.79 0.03 12.68
N VAL A 203 4.96 0.48 11.75
CA VAL A 203 4.70 1.90 11.48
C VAL A 203 3.56 2.41 12.35
N HIS A 204 2.42 1.72 12.28
CA HIS A 204 1.17 2.21 12.89
C HIS A 204 1.12 2.01 14.40
N GLU A 205 1.81 0.98 14.94
CA GLU A 205 1.89 0.79 16.39
C GLU A 205 2.67 1.88 17.13
N GLN A 206 3.44 2.71 16.40
CA GLN A 206 4.21 3.80 17.01
C GLN A 206 3.37 5.04 17.34
N PHE A 207 2.21 5.19 16.73
CA PHE A 207 1.32 6.31 17.05
C PHE A 207 0.62 6.08 18.40
N THR A 208 0.51 7.15 19.17
CA THR A 208 -0.16 7.14 20.48
C THR A 208 -1.29 8.16 20.53
N ALA A 209 -2.25 7.95 21.43
CA ALA A 209 -3.30 8.94 21.70
C ALA A 209 -2.73 10.29 22.19
N ALA A 210 -1.55 10.26 22.86
CA ALA A 210 -0.85 11.47 23.27
C ALA A 210 -0.37 12.29 22.07
N ASP A 211 0.15 11.62 21.02
CA ASP A 211 0.55 12.29 19.78
C ASP A 211 -0.62 13.00 19.11
N VAL A 212 -1.80 12.35 19.09
CA VAL A 212 -3.02 12.96 18.53
C VAL A 212 -3.40 14.24 19.30
N ARG A 213 -3.41 14.15 20.65
CA ARG A 213 -3.72 15.33 21.47
C ARG A 213 -2.70 16.45 21.29
N GLN A 214 -1.41 16.12 21.23
CA GLN A 214 -0.36 17.11 20.99
C GLN A 214 -0.52 17.80 19.64
N VAL A 215 -0.80 17.03 18.58
CA VAL A 215 -1.06 17.60 17.25
C VAL A 215 -2.26 18.57 17.28
N ARG A 216 -3.33 18.24 18.02
CA ARG A 216 -4.49 19.14 18.15
C ARG A 216 -4.19 20.39 18.96
N GLU A 217 -3.31 20.31 19.96
CA GLU A 217 -2.84 21.48 20.72
C GLU A 217 -1.99 22.41 19.85
N ASP A 218 -1.05 21.83 19.07
CA ASP A 218 -0.13 22.59 18.22
C ASP A 218 -0.83 23.17 16.97
N HIS A 219 -1.87 22.49 16.49
CA HIS A 219 -2.63 22.84 15.28
C HIS A 219 -4.15 22.87 15.55
N PRO A 220 -4.66 23.95 16.20
CA PRO A 220 -6.08 24.05 16.52
C PRO A 220 -6.98 23.96 15.29
N GLY A 221 -7.92 23.03 15.29
CA GLY A 221 -8.84 22.78 14.16
C GLY A 221 -8.32 21.82 13.09
N VAL A 222 -7.15 21.20 13.30
CA VAL A 222 -6.63 20.14 12.40
C VAL A 222 -7.58 18.94 12.38
N VAL A 223 -7.83 18.42 11.18
CA VAL A 223 -8.56 17.15 10.99
C VAL A 223 -7.58 15.98 11.08
N VAL A 224 -7.88 15.02 11.94
CA VAL A 224 -7.03 13.83 12.19
C VAL A 224 -7.63 12.62 11.51
N LEU A 225 -6.93 12.09 10.50
CA LEU A 225 -7.28 10.87 9.79
C LEU A 225 -6.30 9.76 10.19
N VAL A 226 -6.83 8.60 10.59
CA VAL A 226 -6.02 7.49 11.15
C VAL A 226 -6.21 6.21 10.34
N HIS A 227 -5.11 5.49 10.09
CA HIS A 227 -5.20 4.16 9.51
C HIS A 227 -5.63 3.13 10.56
N PRO A 228 -6.54 2.20 10.27
CA PRO A 228 -7.09 1.26 11.25
C PRO A 228 -6.10 0.17 11.74
N GLU A 229 -4.85 0.17 11.25
CA GLU A 229 -3.74 -0.59 11.86
C GLU A 229 -3.15 0.12 13.10
N CYS A 230 -3.58 1.35 13.41
CA CYS A 230 -3.20 2.04 14.63
C CYS A 230 -3.91 1.43 15.85
N PRO A 231 -3.33 1.56 17.05
CA PRO A 231 -3.97 1.15 18.29
C PRO A 231 -5.38 1.74 18.46
N PRO A 232 -6.35 1.01 19.05
CA PRO A 232 -7.73 1.50 19.21
C PRO A 232 -7.85 2.85 19.92
N GLU A 233 -6.98 3.13 20.88
CA GLU A 233 -6.92 4.41 21.60
C GLU A 233 -6.52 5.59 20.68
N VAL A 234 -5.76 5.34 19.62
CA VAL A 234 -5.41 6.35 18.60
C VAL A 234 -6.61 6.58 17.67
N VAL A 235 -7.25 5.48 17.27
CA VAL A 235 -8.46 5.54 16.42
C VAL A 235 -9.60 6.28 17.14
N ALA A 236 -9.74 6.10 18.45
CA ALA A 236 -10.78 6.76 19.25
C ALA A 236 -10.60 8.29 19.35
N GLU A 237 -9.39 8.82 19.18
CA GLU A 237 -9.10 10.26 19.16
C GLU A 237 -9.21 10.89 17.75
N ALA A 238 -9.46 10.09 16.69
CA ALA A 238 -9.47 10.55 15.32
C ALA A 238 -10.83 11.12 14.90
N ASP A 239 -10.82 12.01 13.91
CA ASP A 239 -12.06 12.48 13.23
C ASP A 239 -12.56 11.46 12.20
N PHE A 240 -11.64 10.64 11.66
CA PHE A 240 -11.95 9.59 10.71
C PHE A 240 -10.91 8.47 10.77
N SER A 241 -11.37 7.22 10.66
CA SER A 241 -10.51 6.06 10.47
C SER A 241 -10.86 5.34 9.17
N GLY A 242 -9.84 5.00 8.38
CA GLY A 242 -10.05 4.31 7.11
C GLY A 242 -8.76 3.91 6.41
N SER A 243 -8.91 3.12 5.34
CA SER A 243 -7.77 2.76 4.47
C SER A 243 -7.13 3.99 3.84
N THR A 244 -5.93 3.84 3.28
CA THR A 244 -5.27 4.97 2.59
C THR A 244 -6.11 5.52 1.44
N ALA A 245 -6.86 4.68 0.72
CA ALA A 245 -7.79 5.14 -0.30
C ALA A 245 -8.95 5.96 0.31
N ALA A 246 -9.53 5.51 1.44
CA ALA A 246 -10.59 6.23 2.13
C ALA A 246 -10.11 7.56 2.71
N MET A 247 -8.86 7.62 3.22
CA MET A 247 -8.25 8.88 3.70
C MET A 247 -8.05 9.86 2.54
N SER A 248 -7.57 9.42 1.37
CA SER A 248 -7.47 10.27 0.18
C SER A 248 -8.84 10.79 -0.25
N THR A 249 -9.85 9.91 -0.33
CA THR A 249 -11.23 10.30 -0.65
C THR A 249 -11.78 11.32 0.33
N TYR A 250 -11.49 11.17 1.63
CA TYR A 250 -11.89 12.15 2.64
C TYR A 250 -11.31 13.54 2.34
N VAL A 251 -10.01 13.62 2.01
CA VAL A 251 -9.35 14.89 1.65
C VAL A 251 -9.94 15.45 0.36
N ASP A 252 -10.15 14.62 -0.67
CA ASP A 252 -10.77 15.03 -1.95
C ASP A 252 -12.15 15.66 -1.77
N GLU A 253 -13.00 15.05 -0.93
CA GLU A 253 -14.39 15.46 -0.72
C GLU A 253 -14.55 16.61 0.27
N ARG A 254 -13.80 16.59 1.37
CA ARG A 254 -13.96 17.51 2.51
C ARG A 254 -13.07 18.73 2.44
N ARG A 255 -11.91 18.63 1.78
CA ARG A 255 -10.92 19.71 1.62
C ARG A 255 -10.69 20.51 2.91
N PRO A 256 -10.28 19.83 4.01
CA PRO A 256 -10.05 20.51 5.28
C PRO A 256 -8.93 21.55 5.13
N ALA A 257 -9.00 22.66 5.88
CA ALA A 257 -7.94 23.67 5.85
C ALA A 257 -6.59 23.08 6.29
N GLN A 258 -6.62 22.23 7.33
CA GLN A 258 -5.44 21.48 7.83
C GLN A 258 -5.82 20.03 8.10
N VAL A 259 -4.91 19.12 7.76
CA VAL A 259 -5.09 17.68 7.96
C VAL A 259 -3.80 17.01 8.41
N VAL A 260 -3.93 16.03 9.27
CA VAL A 260 -2.86 15.07 9.60
C VAL A 260 -3.29 13.66 9.21
N LEU A 261 -2.41 12.94 8.53
CA LEU A 261 -2.60 11.53 8.20
C LEU A 261 -1.71 10.69 9.13
N LEU A 262 -2.31 10.01 10.11
CA LEU A 262 -1.58 9.09 10.98
C LEU A 262 -1.42 7.74 10.28
N THR A 263 -0.45 7.70 9.40
CA THR A 263 -0.02 6.56 8.60
C THR A 263 1.42 6.79 8.12
N GLU A 264 1.89 6.05 7.14
CA GLU A 264 3.22 6.23 6.55
C GLU A 264 3.35 7.59 5.86
N CYS A 265 4.43 8.34 6.14
CA CYS A 265 4.49 9.77 5.86
C CYS A 265 4.52 10.15 4.36
N SER A 266 5.01 9.31 3.45
CA SER A 266 4.95 9.63 2.02
C SER A 266 3.53 9.75 1.49
N MET A 267 2.55 9.18 2.18
CA MET A 267 1.17 9.36 1.79
C MET A 267 0.74 10.83 1.85
N SER A 268 1.13 11.55 2.90
CA SER A 268 0.85 12.99 3.02
C SER A 268 1.47 13.77 1.86
N ASP A 269 2.72 13.44 1.48
CA ASP A 269 3.37 14.07 0.34
C ASP A 269 2.61 13.80 -0.96
N ASN A 270 2.25 12.54 -1.21
CA ASN A 270 1.57 12.13 -2.43
C ASN A 270 0.18 12.76 -2.57
N VAL A 271 -0.61 12.81 -1.49
CA VAL A 271 -1.93 13.43 -1.49
C VAL A 271 -1.81 14.95 -1.64
N SER A 272 -0.83 15.60 -1.00
CA SER A 272 -0.63 17.06 -1.04
C SER A 272 -0.33 17.59 -2.44
N VAL A 273 0.22 16.76 -3.34
CA VAL A 273 0.47 17.13 -4.74
C VAL A 273 -0.81 17.57 -5.44
N SER A 274 -1.92 16.89 -5.16
CA SER A 274 -3.23 17.19 -5.78
C SER A 274 -4.06 18.20 -4.99
N HIS A 275 -3.65 18.55 -3.77
CA HIS A 275 -4.39 19.45 -2.86
C HIS A 275 -3.53 20.61 -2.37
N PRO A 276 -3.16 21.53 -3.29
CA PRO A 276 -2.32 22.68 -2.95
C PRO A 276 -2.92 23.63 -1.91
N GLU A 277 -4.22 23.60 -1.75
CA GLU A 277 -5.01 24.42 -0.81
C GLU A 277 -5.07 23.83 0.60
N VAL A 278 -4.73 22.54 0.78
CA VAL A 278 -4.78 21.85 2.07
C VAL A 278 -3.39 21.87 2.71
N GLU A 279 -3.33 22.28 3.96
CA GLU A 279 -2.11 22.17 4.77
C GLU A 279 -2.01 20.78 5.40
N PHE A 280 -0.92 20.07 5.08
CA PHE A 280 -0.64 18.75 5.66
C PHE A 280 0.33 18.87 6.82
N VAL A 281 -0.16 18.61 8.03
CA VAL A 281 0.70 18.39 9.21
C VAL A 281 1.30 16.99 9.10
N ARG A 282 2.63 16.87 9.27
CA ARG A 282 3.38 15.65 8.90
C ARG A 282 4.12 15.04 10.09
N PRO A 283 3.46 14.29 10.98
CA PRO A 283 4.17 13.36 11.83
C PRO A 283 4.75 12.25 10.93
N CYS A 284 6.05 11.98 11.05
CA CYS A 284 6.71 11.13 10.07
C CYS A 284 7.17 9.79 10.65
N ASN A 285 6.38 8.74 10.38
CA ASN A 285 6.77 7.35 10.56
C ASN A 285 6.97 6.70 9.20
N LEU A 286 8.22 6.41 8.85
CA LEU A 286 8.59 5.76 7.58
C LEU A 286 8.47 4.24 7.67
N CYS A 287 7.93 3.62 6.62
CA CYS A 287 7.97 2.17 6.49
C CYS A 287 9.34 1.72 5.96
N PRO A 288 10.17 1.02 6.76
CA PRO A 288 11.49 0.60 6.33
C PRO A 288 11.46 -0.37 5.14
N HIS A 289 10.36 -1.11 5.00
CA HIS A 289 10.18 -2.06 3.91
C HIS A 289 9.80 -1.36 2.59
N MET A 290 8.84 -0.43 2.63
CA MET A 290 8.43 0.34 1.43
C MET A 290 9.57 1.21 0.89
N LYS A 291 10.40 1.78 1.78
CA LYS A 291 11.55 2.64 1.41
C LYS A 291 12.73 1.87 0.82
N ARG A 292 12.69 0.54 0.79
CA ARG A 292 13.66 -0.26 0.02
C ARG A 292 13.49 -0.12 -1.48
N ILE A 293 12.29 0.22 -1.94
CA ILE A 293 12.00 0.47 -3.35
C ILE A 293 12.49 1.88 -3.71
N THR A 294 13.38 1.97 -4.70
CA THR A 294 13.93 3.23 -5.21
C THR A 294 13.87 3.25 -6.73
N LEU A 295 13.97 4.44 -7.36
CA LEU A 295 14.02 4.56 -8.82
C LEU A 295 15.15 3.72 -9.40
N ALA A 296 16.36 3.77 -8.84
CA ALA A 296 17.50 2.99 -9.30
C ALA A 296 17.23 1.48 -9.30
N LYS A 297 16.55 0.96 -8.26
CA LYS A 297 16.17 -0.47 -8.19
C LYS A 297 15.05 -0.82 -9.17
N ILE A 298 14.06 0.05 -9.37
CA ILE A 298 13.02 -0.12 -10.40
C ILE A 298 13.66 -0.18 -11.79
N ARG A 299 14.55 0.78 -12.10
CA ARG A 299 15.30 0.81 -13.34
C ARG A 299 16.07 -0.49 -13.56
N ARG A 300 16.87 -0.89 -12.59
CA ARG A 300 17.67 -2.11 -12.67
C ARG A 300 16.82 -3.36 -12.81
N SER A 301 15.71 -3.44 -12.09
CA SER A 301 14.75 -4.55 -12.20
C SER A 301 14.19 -4.67 -13.63
N LEU A 302 13.86 -3.54 -14.26
CA LEU A 302 13.42 -3.50 -15.65
C LEU A 302 14.55 -3.81 -16.64
N GLU A 303 15.78 -3.34 -16.45
CA GLU A 303 16.93 -3.60 -17.34
C GLU A 303 17.31 -5.08 -17.36
N GLU A 304 17.44 -5.69 -16.19
CA GLU A 304 18.02 -7.01 -16.00
C GLU A 304 16.97 -8.11 -15.77
N ASN A 305 15.67 -7.77 -15.73
CA ASN A 305 14.56 -8.67 -15.37
C ASN A 305 14.75 -9.31 -13.98
N LEU A 306 15.31 -8.51 -13.05
CA LEU A 306 15.66 -9.00 -11.72
C LEU A 306 14.44 -9.16 -10.84
N TYR A 307 14.54 -10.20 -10.01
CA TYR A 307 13.61 -10.51 -8.94
C TYR A 307 12.17 -10.79 -9.44
N ALA A 308 12.10 -11.63 -10.48
CA ALA A 308 10.81 -12.19 -10.91
C ALA A 308 10.21 -13.02 -9.77
N VAL A 309 8.99 -12.66 -9.40
CA VAL A 309 8.25 -13.32 -8.32
C VAL A 309 7.69 -14.64 -8.81
N THR A 310 7.95 -15.68 -8.04
CA THR A 310 7.36 -17.01 -8.20
C THR A 310 6.53 -17.37 -6.98
N VAL A 311 5.45 -18.10 -7.18
CA VAL A 311 4.65 -18.68 -6.08
C VAL A 311 4.65 -20.17 -6.25
N ASP A 312 4.85 -20.91 -5.16
CA ASP A 312 4.83 -22.37 -5.16
C ASP A 312 3.48 -22.85 -5.75
N PRO A 313 3.51 -23.71 -6.79
CA PRO A 313 2.30 -24.26 -7.41
C PRO A 313 1.36 -24.94 -6.43
N ALA A 314 1.88 -25.52 -5.36
CA ALA A 314 1.07 -26.20 -4.33
C ALA A 314 0.14 -25.22 -3.58
N VAL A 315 0.56 -23.97 -3.38
CA VAL A 315 -0.22 -22.95 -2.66
C VAL A 315 -0.89 -21.95 -3.59
N ALA A 316 -0.45 -21.82 -4.85
CA ALA A 316 -0.92 -20.79 -5.77
C ALA A 316 -2.44 -20.84 -6.01
N GLY A 317 -2.99 -22.02 -6.23
CA GLY A 317 -4.43 -22.20 -6.49
C GLY A 317 -5.32 -21.76 -5.31
N PRO A 318 -5.11 -22.31 -4.10
CA PRO A 318 -5.86 -21.91 -2.91
C PRO A 318 -5.68 -20.42 -2.58
N ALA A 319 -4.45 -19.89 -2.61
CA ALA A 319 -4.17 -18.49 -2.33
C ALA A 319 -4.88 -17.55 -3.32
N ARG A 320 -4.87 -17.89 -4.62
CA ARG A 320 -5.61 -17.14 -5.65
C ARG A 320 -7.09 -17.09 -5.32
N ARG A 321 -7.73 -18.21 -5.01
CA ARG A 321 -9.16 -18.24 -4.65
C ARG A 321 -9.50 -17.33 -3.48
N ALA A 322 -8.65 -17.31 -2.43
CA ALA A 322 -8.86 -16.43 -1.28
C ALA A 322 -8.78 -14.93 -1.67
N VAL A 323 -7.85 -14.57 -2.58
CA VAL A 323 -7.72 -13.21 -3.11
C VAL A 323 -8.89 -12.86 -4.04
N GLU A 324 -9.26 -13.74 -4.97
CA GLU A 324 -10.37 -13.52 -5.91
C GLU A 324 -11.70 -13.32 -5.20
N ARG A 325 -11.99 -14.08 -4.13
CA ARG A 325 -13.16 -13.88 -3.28
C ARG A 325 -13.20 -12.48 -2.67
N MET A 326 -12.06 -11.95 -2.24
CA MET A 326 -11.95 -10.58 -1.71
C MET A 326 -12.24 -9.53 -2.79
N ILE A 327 -11.71 -9.72 -4.00
CA ILE A 327 -11.86 -8.77 -5.11
C ILE A 327 -13.30 -8.72 -5.61
N ALA A 328 -14.02 -9.84 -5.53
CA ALA A 328 -15.41 -9.97 -5.97
C ALA A 328 -16.41 -9.24 -5.06
N LEU A 329 -16.02 -8.86 -3.85
CA LEU A 329 -16.81 -8.05 -2.90
C LEU A 329 -16.57 -6.56 -3.08
#